data_1009c6713f6a72f1977f3723183fc773
#
_entry.id   1009c6713f6a72f1977f3723183fc773
#
_cell.length_a   1.000
_cell.length_b   1.000
_cell.length_c   1.000
_cell.angle_alpha   90.00
_cell.angle_beta   90.00
_cell.angle_gamma   90.00
#
_symmetry.space_group_name_H-M   'P 1'
#
loop_
_entity.id
_entity.type
_entity.pdbx_description
1 polymer ?
#
loop_
_entity_poly.entity_id
_entity_poly.type
_entity_poly.pdbx_seq_one_letter_code
_entity_poly.pdbx_strand_id
1 'polypeptide(L)'
;MSGEGSSYNGNMKVALITGITGQDGSYLAEFLIEKGYEVHGILRRSSSFNTGRIQHLYGQPACHTGGRMHLHYGDLTDTTCLISIITKTRPKEIYNLGAQSHVKVSFELSEYTAQVDALGTLRLLEAVRAAGLEKETRIYQASTSELYGKVVEVPQNEKTPFYPRSPYACAKLYGYWIVVNYREAYGMFACNGLLFNHESPRRGENFVTRKITRGVAKITLGLMPFMELGNLDSKRDWGHAKDYVEAMWLMLQQETPEDFVVATGEAHSVREFVEKAFACVDKTVVWRGAGVDEAGYDDASGQLLVKVNPKYFRPTEVDLLLGDPSKAKEKLGWAPRVSFDQLVRDMVAADLQLMKKNPEA
;
A
#
# COMPACT_ATOMS: atom_id res chain seq x y z
N MET A 1 -21.47 -15.09 -44.61
CA MET A 1 -20.91 -13.79 -44.30
C MET A 1 -20.08 -13.97 -43.02
N SER A 2 -18.82 -13.80 -43.20
CA SER A 2 -17.72 -14.21 -42.36
C SER A 2 -17.73 -13.50 -40.99
N GLY A 3 -17.88 -14.28 -39.92
CA GLY A 3 -17.58 -13.85 -38.57
C GLY A 3 -16.06 -13.80 -38.40
N GLU A 4 -15.50 -12.62 -38.27
CA GLU A 4 -14.13 -12.44 -37.86
C GLU A 4 -14.00 -12.86 -36.36
N GLY A 5 -13.55 -14.08 -36.15
CA GLY A 5 -13.10 -14.55 -34.87
C GLY A 5 -11.84 -13.80 -34.46
N SER A 6 -11.95 -12.92 -33.47
CA SER A 6 -10.81 -12.34 -32.76
C SER A 6 -9.91 -13.47 -32.26
N SER A 7 -8.76 -13.64 -32.90
CA SER A 7 -7.72 -14.55 -32.46
C SER A 7 -7.13 -14.02 -31.12
N TYR A 8 -7.66 -14.50 -30.02
CA TYR A 8 -7.01 -14.35 -28.72
C TYR A 8 -5.64 -15.04 -28.80
N ASN A 9 -4.58 -14.25 -28.70
CA ASN A 9 -3.21 -14.75 -28.59
C ASN A 9 -3.09 -15.63 -27.34
N GLY A 10 -2.96 -16.95 -27.53
CA GLY A 10 -2.99 -17.99 -26.51
C GLY A 10 -1.84 -18.00 -25.50
N ASN A 11 -1.23 -16.86 -25.17
CA ASN A 11 -0.07 -16.83 -24.26
C ASN A 11 -0.03 -15.63 -23.29
N MET A 12 -1.13 -14.90 -23.14
CA MET A 12 -1.17 -13.74 -22.22
C MET A 12 -1.43 -14.22 -20.79
N LYS A 13 -0.53 -13.86 -19.85
CA LYS A 13 -0.71 -14.19 -18.43
C LYS A 13 -1.85 -13.36 -17.85
N VAL A 14 -2.75 -14.00 -17.12
CA VAL A 14 -3.86 -13.36 -16.40
C VAL A 14 -3.46 -13.09 -14.97
N ALA A 15 -3.60 -11.84 -14.52
CA ALA A 15 -3.40 -11.44 -13.13
C ALA A 15 -4.70 -10.91 -12.52
N LEU A 16 -4.99 -11.28 -11.27
CA LEU A 16 -6.10 -10.75 -10.48
C LEU A 16 -5.58 -9.90 -9.33
N ILE A 17 -6.07 -8.67 -9.20
CA ILE A 17 -5.70 -7.72 -8.15
C ILE A 17 -6.91 -7.39 -7.30
N THR A 18 -6.89 -7.73 -6.02
CA THR A 18 -7.84 -7.17 -5.04
C THR A 18 -7.33 -5.81 -4.58
N GLY A 19 -8.23 -4.85 -4.33
CA GLY A 19 -7.81 -3.50 -3.95
C GLY A 19 -7.16 -2.70 -5.08
N ILE A 20 -7.53 -2.97 -6.33
CA ILE A 20 -6.97 -2.31 -7.53
C ILE A 20 -7.11 -0.79 -7.50
N THR A 21 -8.09 -0.24 -6.82
CA THR A 21 -8.34 1.21 -6.69
C THR A 21 -7.47 1.89 -5.63
N GLY A 22 -6.68 1.11 -4.88
CA GLY A 22 -5.71 1.63 -3.91
C GLY A 22 -4.43 2.17 -4.57
N GLN A 23 -3.52 2.71 -3.73
CA GLN A 23 -2.22 3.18 -4.19
C GLN A 23 -1.47 2.08 -4.93
N ASP A 24 -1.20 0.97 -4.23
CA ASP A 24 -0.39 -0.12 -4.76
C ASP A 24 -1.09 -0.84 -5.92
N GLY A 25 -2.40 -1.08 -5.78
CA GLY A 25 -3.20 -1.71 -6.83
C GLY A 25 -3.17 -0.93 -8.14
N SER A 26 -3.20 0.40 -8.09
CA SER A 26 -3.14 1.24 -9.29
C SER A 26 -1.77 1.22 -9.97
N TYR A 27 -0.66 1.25 -9.20
CA TYR A 27 0.69 1.13 -9.77
C TYR A 27 0.97 -0.29 -10.27
N LEU A 28 0.50 -1.30 -9.56
CA LEU A 28 0.66 -2.69 -9.99
C LEU A 28 -0.11 -2.98 -11.28
N ALA A 29 -1.33 -2.43 -11.42
CA ALA A 29 -2.10 -2.56 -12.65
C ALA A 29 -1.34 -1.97 -13.86
N GLU A 30 -0.78 -0.76 -13.73
CA GLU A 30 0.07 -0.16 -14.77
C GLU A 30 1.26 -1.05 -15.10
N PHE A 31 2.01 -1.45 -14.07
CA PHE A 31 3.20 -2.27 -14.23
C PHE A 31 2.93 -3.61 -14.93
N LEU A 32 1.84 -4.28 -14.58
CA LEU A 32 1.48 -5.57 -15.19
C LEU A 32 0.97 -5.39 -16.63
N ILE A 33 0.21 -4.33 -16.93
CA ILE A 33 -0.23 -4.00 -18.29
C ILE A 33 0.98 -3.73 -19.18
N GLU A 34 1.97 -2.97 -18.69
CA GLU A 34 3.23 -2.70 -19.41
C GLU A 34 4.01 -4.00 -19.69
N LYS A 35 3.95 -4.97 -18.78
CA LYS A 35 4.54 -6.31 -18.95
C LYS A 35 3.72 -7.25 -19.86
N GLY A 36 2.59 -6.79 -20.36
CA GLY A 36 1.77 -7.57 -21.30
C GLY A 36 0.77 -8.52 -20.65
N TYR A 37 0.46 -8.34 -19.35
CA TYR A 37 -0.60 -9.11 -18.68
C TYR A 37 -2.00 -8.64 -19.07
N GLU A 38 -2.94 -9.57 -19.01
CA GLU A 38 -4.36 -9.27 -18.86
C GLU A 38 -4.64 -9.09 -17.36
N VAL A 39 -5.12 -7.91 -16.98
CA VAL A 39 -5.31 -7.54 -15.58
C VAL A 39 -6.79 -7.51 -15.23
N HIS A 40 -7.19 -8.33 -14.26
CA HIS A 40 -8.50 -8.30 -13.63
C HIS A 40 -8.41 -7.64 -12.27
N GLY A 41 -9.26 -6.66 -12.01
CA GLY A 41 -9.30 -5.94 -10.73
C GLY A 41 -10.61 -6.16 -9.99
N ILE A 42 -10.53 -6.42 -8.69
CA ILE A 42 -11.70 -6.42 -7.80
C ILE A 42 -11.82 -5.06 -7.13
N LEU A 43 -12.98 -4.43 -7.29
CA LEU A 43 -13.32 -3.18 -6.62
C LEU A 43 -14.66 -3.33 -5.87
N ARG A 44 -14.73 -2.70 -4.69
CA ARG A 44 -15.98 -2.67 -3.92
C ARG A 44 -16.98 -1.71 -4.56
N ARG A 45 -18.25 -2.10 -4.55
CA ARG A 45 -19.32 -1.17 -4.91
C ARG A 45 -19.45 -0.09 -3.84
N SER A 46 -19.32 1.16 -4.24
CA SER A 46 -19.47 2.33 -3.38
C SER A 46 -20.43 3.32 -4.03
N SER A 47 -21.15 4.09 -3.23
CA SER A 47 -21.98 5.21 -3.71
C SER A 47 -21.14 6.41 -4.14
N SER A 48 -19.90 6.53 -3.63
CA SER A 48 -18.90 7.52 -4.09
C SER A 48 -17.94 6.88 -5.09
N PHE A 49 -17.43 7.69 -6.02
CA PHE A 49 -16.41 7.25 -6.97
C PHE A 49 -15.10 6.95 -6.25
N ASN A 50 -14.57 5.75 -6.44
CA ASN A 50 -13.30 5.29 -5.85
C ASN A 50 -12.25 4.88 -6.89
N THR A 51 -12.51 5.16 -8.17
CA THR A 51 -11.66 4.76 -9.31
C THR A 51 -10.65 5.80 -9.76
N GLY A 52 -10.55 6.95 -9.07
CA GLY A 52 -9.70 8.08 -9.49
C GLY A 52 -8.24 7.71 -9.76
N ARG A 53 -7.66 6.77 -8.99
CA ARG A 53 -6.26 6.33 -9.18
C ARG A 53 -6.04 5.47 -10.42
N ILE A 54 -7.09 4.87 -10.97
CA ILE A 54 -7.03 4.01 -12.17
C ILE A 54 -7.77 4.63 -13.36
N GLN A 55 -8.35 5.84 -13.22
CA GLN A 55 -9.16 6.47 -14.26
C GLN A 55 -8.39 6.69 -15.57
N HIS A 56 -7.11 7.02 -15.49
CA HIS A 56 -6.25 7.19 -16.67
C HIS A 56 -6.06 5.89 -17.45
N LEU A 57 -6.21 4.72 -16.82
CA LEU A 57 -6.19 3.42 -17.49
C LEU A 57 -7.45 3.19 -18.31
N TYR A 58 -8.61 3.73 -17.89
CA TYR A 58 -9.83 3.69 -18.67
C TYR A 58 -9.76 4.53 -19.95
N GLY A 59 -9.03 5.65 -19.91
CA GLY A 59 -8.87 6.54 -21.05
C GLY A 59 -7.94 5.99 -22.15
N GLN A 60 -7.24 4.89 -21.89
CA GLN A 60 -6.35 4.27 -22.88
C GLN A 60 -7.13 3.25 -23.72
N PRO A 61 -7.25 3.43 -25.05
CA PRO A 61 -7.95 2.48 -25.92
C PRO A 61 -7.45 1.04 -25.77
N ALA A 62 -6.14 0.86 -25.55
CA ALA A 62 -5.53 -0.46 -25.31
C ALA A 62 -6.04 -1.15 -24.04
N CYS A 63 -6.49 -0.41 -23.03
CA CYS A 63 -7.04 -0.97 -21.80
C CYS A 63 -8.53 -1.29 -21.93
N HIS A 64 -9.28 -0.49 -22.68
CA HIS A 64 -10.72 -0.67 -22.89
C HIS A 64 -11.07 -1.54 -24.10
N THR A 65 -10.43 -1.29 -25.25
CA THR A 65 -10.72 -1.97 -26.50
C THR A 65 -9.75 -3.11 -26.82
N GLY A 66 -8.54 -3.09 -26.24
CA GLY A 66 -7.56 -4.17 -26.34
C GLY A 66 -7.74 -5.28 -25.31
N GLY A 67 -8.74 -5.18 -24.42
CA GLY A 67 -9.09 -6.21 -23.44
C GLY A 67 -8.04 -6.51 -22.37
N ARG A 68 -7.15 -5.55 -22.04
CA ARG A 68 -6.07 -5.78 -21.07
C ARG A 68 -6.44 -5.49 -19.63
N MET A 69 -7.52 -4.76 -19.35
CA MET A 69 -7.98 -4.44 -18.01
C MET A 69 -9.48 -4.67 -17.88
N HIS A 70 -9.85 -5.50 -16.92
CA HIS A 70 -11.22 -5.85 -16.60
C HIS A 70 -11.51 -5.60 -15.12
N LEU A 71 -12.64 -4.98 -14.82
CA LEU A 71 -13.05 -4.69 -13.46
C LEU A 71 -14.27 -5.52 -13.07
N HIS A 72 -14.20 -6.07 -11.84
CA HIS A 72 -15.25 -6.88 -11.26
C HIS A 72 -15.69 -6.24 -9.93
N TYR A 73 -16.99 -6.11 -9.72
CA TYR A 73 -17.48 -5.80 -8.38
C TYR A 73 -17.34 -7.01 -7.49
N GLY A 74 -16.75 -6.82 -6.31
CA GLY A 74 -16.54 -7.87 -5.33
C GLY A 74 -16.04 -7.33 -3.99
N ASP A 75 -16.10 -8.17 -2.98
CA ASP A 75 -15.62 -7.85 -1.63
C ASP A 75 -14.93 -9.07 -1.02
N LEU A 76 -13.86 -8.85 -0.25
CA LEU A 76 -13.16 -9.92 0.47
C LEU A 76 -14.02 -10.55 1.58
N THR A 77 -15.15 -9.93 1.92
CA THR A 77 -16.13 -10.48 2.85
C THR A 77 -17.17 -11.40 2.19
N ASP A 78 -17.16 -11.52 0.85
CA ASP A 78 -18.10 -12.33 0.06
C ASP A 78 -17.37 -13.48 -0.66
N THR A 79 -17.44 -14.67 -0.04
CA THR A 79 -16.80 -15.90 -0.58
C THR A 79 -17.38 -16.29 -1.93
N THR A 80 -18.68 -16.19 -2.12
CA THR A 80 -19.36 -16.60 -3.36
C THR A 80 -18.90 -15.75 -4.53
N CYS A 81 -18.79 -14.44 -4.31
CA CYS A 81 -18.27 -13.51 -5.30
C CYS A 81 -16.83 -13.86 -5.69
N LEU A 82 -15.94 -14.11 -4.72
CA LEU A 82 -14.55 -14.47 -4.97
C LEU A 82 -14.44 -15.77 -5.78
N ILE A 83 -15.19 -16.81 -5.44
CA ILE A 83 -15.23 -18.08 -6.18
C ILE A 83 -15.66 -17.82 -7.63
N SER A 84 -16.73 -17.05 -7.84
CA SER A 84 -17.26 -16.75 -9.17
C SER A 84 -16.21 -16.03 -10.04
N ILE A 85 -15.56 -14.99 -9.50
CA ILE A 85 -14.53 -14.22 -10.22
C ILE A 85 -13.34 -15.11 -10.57
N ILE A 86 -12.79 -15.86 -9.59
CA ILE A 86 -11.60 -16.69 -9.77
C ILE A 86 -11.88 -17.83 -10.76
N THR A 87 -13.04 -18.49 -10.67
CA THR A 87 -13.43 -19.54 -11.59
C THR A 87 -13.54 -19.03 -13.03
N LYS A 88 -14.10 -17.81 -13.20
CA LYS A 88 -14.29 -17.20 -14.52
C LYS A 88 -12.98 -16.73 -15.13
N THR A 89 -12.10 -16.11 -14.35
CA THR A 89 -10.87 -15.47 -14.83
C THR A 89 -9.68 -16.41 -14.89
N ARG A 90 -9.67 -17.48 -14.09
CA ARG A 90 -8.59 -18.48 -13.97
C ARG A 90 -7.18 -17.84 -13.90
N PRO A 91 -6.93 -16.93 -12.96
CA PRO A 91 -5.70 -16.15 -12.93
C PRO A 91 -4.48 -17.04 -12.67
N LYS A 92 -3.38 -16.75 -13.35
CA LYS A 92 -2.07 -17.35 -13.04
C LYS A 92 -1.38 -16.70 -11.85
N GLU A 93 -1.69 -15.44 -11.60
CA GLU A 93 -1.16 -14.67 -10.46
C GLU A 93 -2.30 -13.91 -9.77
N ILE A 94 -2.33 -13.96 -8.44
CA ILE A 94 -3.25 -13.18 -7.62
C ILE A 94 -2.44 -12.29 -6.68
N TYR A 95 -2.75 -11.00 -6.67
CA TYR A 95 -2.17 -10.01 -5.78
C TYR A 95 -3.26 -9.53 -4.80
N ASN A 96 -3.21 -10.03 -3.57
CA ASN A 96 -4.18 -9.67 -2.54
C ASN A 96 -3.73 -8.41 -1.80
N LEU A 97 -4.17 -7.25 -2.30
CA LEU A 97 -3.84 -5.92 -1.77
C LEU A 97 -5.04 -5.27 -1.05
N GLY A 98 -6.24 -5.84 -1.21
CA GLY A 98 -7.46 -5.34 -0.57
C GLY A 98 -7.38 -5.46 0.95
N ALA A 99 -7.62 -4.35 1.66
CA ALA A 99 -7.59 -4.31 3.12
C ALA A 99 -8.35 -3.08 3.67
N GLN A 100 -8.73 -3.14 4.96
CA GLN A 100 -8.89 -1.97 5.79
C GLN A 100 -7.51 -1.58 6.32
N SER A 101 -6.79 -0.69 5.63
CA SER A 101 -5.34 -0.46 5.85
C SER A 101 -5.01 0.67 6.84
N HIS A 102 -6.03 1.38 7.36
CA HIS A 102 -5.79 2.51 8.26
C HIS A 102 -5.72 2.04 9.72
N VAL A 103 -4.51 2.01 10.29
CA VAL A 103 -4.24 1.46 11.63
C VAL A 103 -5.12 2.10 12.72
N LYS A 104 -5.24 3.43 12.76
CA LYS A 104 -6.05 4.11 13.78
C LYS A 104 -7.53 3.74 13.66
N VAL A 105 -8.08 3.67 12.45
CA VAL A 105 -9.48 3.28 12.19
C VAL A 105 -9.76 1.85 12.66
N SER A 106 -8.75 0.97 12.67
CA SER A 106 -8.94 -0.41 13.15
C SER A 106 -9.34 -0.51 14.62
N PHE A 107 -9.03 0.50 15.45
CA PHE A 107 -9.49 0.55 16.84
C PHE A 107 -10.98 0.90 16.96
N GLU A 108 -11.53 1.59 15.96
CA GLU A 108 -12.95 1.95 15.90
C GLU A 108 -13.78 0.88 15.17
N LEU A 109 -13.19 0.21 14.18
CA LEU A 109 -13.81 -0.79 13.31
C LEU A 109 -13.07 -2.14 13.37
N SER A 110 -12.81 -2.66 14.58
CA SER A 110 -11.98 -3.84 14.78
C SER A 110 -12.56 -5.11 14.16
N GLU A 111 -13.86 -5.32 14.28
CA GLU A 111 -14.55 -6.48 13.69
C GLU A 111 -14.52 -6.43 12.16
N TYR A 112 -14.86 -5.28 11.56
CA TYR A 112 -14.76 -5.11 10.11
C TYR A 112 -13.34 -5.32 9.60
N THR A 113 -12.34 -4.80 10.31
CA THR A 113 -10.93 -5.01 9.98
C THR A 113 -10.58 -6.51 10.00
N ALA A 114 -11.02 -7.26 11.00
CA ALA A 114 -10.81 -8.71 11.07
C ALA A 114 -11.52 -9.45 9.92
N GLN A 115 -12.75 -9.08 9.60
CA GLN A 115 -13.50 -9.68 8.49
C GLN A 115 -12.81 -9.49 7.14
N VAL A 116 -12.25 -8.31 6.87
CA VAL A 116 -11.60 -8.00 5.60
C VAL A 116 -10.17 -8.55 5.56
N ASP A 117 -9.36 -8.23 6.57
CA ASP A 117 -7.91 -8.43 6.51
C ASP A 117 -7.49 -9.85 6.92
N ALA A 118 -8.19 -10.45 7.88
CA ALA A 118 -7.94 -11.81 8.34
C ALA A 118 -8.76 -12.83 7.53
N LEU A 119 -10.08 -12.83 7.74
CA LEU A 119 -10.95 -13.81 7.10
C LEU A 119 -11.06 -13.59 5.58
N GLY A 120 -10.88 -12.37 5.08
CA GLY A 120 -10.84 -12.11 3.65
C GLY A 120 -9.67 -12.80 2.97
N THR A 121 -8.50 -12.87 3.62
CA THR A 121 -7.35 -13.64 3.11
C THR A 121 -7.68 -15.15 3.06
N LEU A 122 -8.28 -15.70 4.12
CA LEU A 122 -8.73 -17.10 4.14
C LEU A 122 -9.73 -17.37 3.01
N ARG A 123 -10.76 -16.51 2.85
CA ARG A 123 -11.77 -16.66 1.81
C ARG A 123 -11.17 -16.67 0.40
N LEU A 124 -10.15 -15.85 0.16
CA LEU A 124 -9.45 -15.84 -1.13
C LEU A 124 -8.71 -17.15 -1.39
N LEU A 125 -7.98 -17.67 -0.40
CA LEU A 125 -7.27 -18.95 -0.50
C LEU A 125 -8.26 -20.11 -0.74
N GLU A 126 -9.38 -20.14 -0.01
CA GLU A 126 -10.43 -21.15 -0.20
C GLU A 126 -11.13 -21.00 -1.57
N ALA A 127 -11.32 -19.78 -2.07
CA ALA A 127 -11.87 -19.56 -3.40
C ALA A 127 -10.96 -20.10 -4.51
N VAL A 128 -9.64 -19.98 -4.36
CA VAL A 128 -8.66 -20.59 -5.29
C VAL A 128 -8.76 -22.12 -5.27
N ARG A 129 -8.88 -22.71 -4.07
CA ARG A 129 -9.04 -24.18 -3.92
C ARG A 129 -10.39 -24.66 -4.49
N ALA A 130 -11.49 -23.95 -4.19
CA ALA A 130 -12.81 -24.27 -4.72
C ALA A 130 -12.86 -24.20 -6.26
N ALA A 131 -12.04 -23.33 -6.86
CA ALA A 131 -11.88 -23.24 -8.32
C ALA A 131 -10.94 -24.33 -8.92
N GLY A 132 -10.31 -25.17 -8.09
CA GLY A 132 -9.35 -26.21 -8.51
C GLY A 132 -8.06 -25.61 -9.09
N LEU A 133 -7.62 -24.46 -8.57
CA LEU A 133 -6.47 -23.70 -9.09
C LEU A 133 -5.28 -23.69 -8.12
N GLU A 134 -5.33 -24.42 -7.02
CA GLU A 134 -4.31 -24.42 -5.96
C GLU A 134 -2.89 -24.77 -6.44
N LYS A 135 -2.75 -25.49 -7.56
CA LYS A 135 -1.46 -25.84 -8.16
C LYS A 135 -1.06 -24.97 -9.36
N GLU A 136 -1.99 -24.17 -9.86
CA GLU A 136 -1.78 -23.37 -11.07
C GLU A 136 -1.57 -21.88 -10.78
N THR A 137 -2.14 -21.39 -9.69
CA THR A 137 -2.17 -19.95 -9.33
C THR A 137 -1.11 -19.65 -8.29
N ARG A 138 -0.33 -18.60 -8.55
CA ARG A 138 0.62 -18.02 -7.61
C ARG A 138 -0.02 -16.86 -6.87
N ILE A 139 0.11 -16.81 -5.56
CA ILE A 139 -0.60 -15.86 -4.70
C ILE A 139 0.40 -15.01 -3.92
N TYR A 140 0.31 -13.70 -4.09
CA TYR A 140 0.98 -12.71 -3.27
C TYR A 140 -0.01 -12.14 -2.24
N GLN A 141 0.37 -12.19 -0.97
CA GLN A 141 -0.35 -11.57 0.14
C GLN A 141 0.40 -10.31 0.59
N ALA A 142 -0.26 -9.16 0.53
CA ALA A 142 0.26 -7.95 1.17
C ALA A 142 0.18 -8.10 2.69
N SER A 143 1.31 -8.39 3.31
CA SER A 143 1.51 -8.32 4.74
C SER A 143 2.06 -6.95 5.13
N THR A 144 2.56 -6.75 6.33
CA THR A 144 2.89 -5.42 6.84
C THR A 144 3.98 -5.47 7.90
N SER A 145 4.81 -4.45 7.96
CA SER A 145 5.76 -4.22 9.07
C SER A 145 5.10 -4.01 10.42
N GLU A 146 3.81 -3.64 10.45
CA GLU A 146 3.03 -3.49 11.69
C GLU A 146 2.91 -4.82 12.48
N LEU A 147 3.19 -5.99 11.85
CA LEU A 147 3.28 -7.28 12.56
C LEU A 147 4.36 -7.26 13.63
N TYR A 148 5.47 -6.57 13.39
CA TYR A 148 6.58 -6.46 14.34
C TYR A 148 6.19 -5.65 15.58
N GLY A 149 5.38 -4.62 15.42
CA GLY A 149 4.71 -3.87 16.48
C GLY A 149 5.65 -3.36 17.58
N LYS A 150 5.60 -4.00 18.75
CA LYS A 150 6.60 -3.77 19.80
C LYS A 150 7.86 -4.56 19.46
N VAL A 151 8.73 -3.92 18.67
CA VAL A 151 9.91 -4.58 18.09
C VAL A 151 10.85 -5.15 19.14
N VAL A 152 11.36 -6.35 18.90
CA VAL A 152 12.27 -7.07 19.79
C VAL A 152 13.72 -7.00 19.31
N GLU A 153 13.92 -6.63 18.05
CA GLU A 153 15.25 -6.42 17.44
C GLU A 153 15.17 -5.39 16.33
N VAL A 154 16.30 -4.78 15.98
CA VAL A 154 16.44 -3.75 14.91
C VAL A 154 17.73 -4.04 14.14
N PRO A 155 17.69 -4.05 12.79
CA PRO A 155 16.50 -3.99 11.94
C PRO A 155 15.66 -5.28 11.98
N GLN A 156 14.39 -5.20 11.54
CA GLN A 156 13.51 -6.36 11.47
C GLN A 156 13.72 -7.11 10.15
N ASN A 157 13.72 -8.44 10.23
CA ASN A 157 13.84 -9.35 9.10
C ASN A 157 12.76 -10.44 9.13
N GLU A 158 12.79 -11.39 8.21
CA GLU A 158 11.77 -12.44 8.07
C GLU A 158 11.71 -13.41 9.28
N LYS A 159 12.72 -13.42 10.14
CA LYS A 159 12.81 -14.28 11.34
C LYS A 159 12.48 -13.54 12.62
N THR A 160 12.42 -12.21 12.58
CA THR A 160 12.09 -11.37 13.74
C THR A 160 10.71 -11.73 14.28
N PRO A 161 10.57 -12.04 15.58
CA PRO A 161 9.28 -12.34 16.19
C PRO A 161 8.27 -11.19 16.07
N PHE A 162 7.01 -11.53 15.83
CA PHE A 162 5.92 -10.58 15.73
C PHE A 162 5.33 -10.24 17.09
N TYR A 163 4.99 -8.96 17.29
CA TYR A 163 4.29 -8.46 18.48
C TYR A 163 3.30 -7.36 18.09
N PRO A 164 2.13 -7.71 17.48
CA PRO A 164 1.20 -6.73 16.93
C PRO A 164 0.66 -5.77 18.00
N ARG A 165 0.45 -4.50 17.62
CA ARG A 165 0.03 -3.41 18.51
C ARG A 165 -1.26 -2.72 18.06
N SER A 166 -2.05 -3.37 17.20
CA SER A 166 -3.34 -2.84 16.74
C SER A 166 -4.25 -3.97 16.27
N PRO A 167 -5.58 -3.76 16.24
CA PRO A 167 -6.50 -4.71 15.61
C PRO A 167 -6.16 -4.99 14.14
N TYR A 168 -5.68 -3.97 13.41
CA TYR A 168 -5.15 -4.13 12.05
C TYR A 168 -3.99 -5.13 12.01
N ALA A 169 -2.98 -4.93 12.85
CA ALA A 169 -1.81 -5.80 12.88
C ALA A 169 -2.17 -7.24 13.29
N CYS A 170 -3.11 -7.41 14.25
CA CYS A 170 -3.61 -8.74 14.63
C CYS A 170 -4.33 -9.43 13.47
N ALA A 171 -5.16 -8.71 12.72
CA ALA A 171 -5.85 -9.26 11.55
C ALA A 171 -4.85 -9.64 10.42
N LYS A 172 -3.88 -8.79 10.16
CA LYS A 172 -2.80 -9.06 9.20
C LYS A 172 -1.91 -10.23 9.63
N LEU A 173 -1.69 -10.41 10.95
CA LEU A 173 -0.94 -11.55 11.48
C LEU A 173 -1.65 -12.88 11.22
N TYR A 174 -2.97 -12.92 11.41
CA TYR A 174 -3.76 -14.07 10.97
C TYR A 174 -3.57 -14.33 9.47
N GLY A 175 -3.71 -13.28 8.64
CA GLY A 175 -3.53 -13.37 7.19
C GLY A 175 -2.15 -13.91 6.80
N TYR A 176 -1.09 -13.46 7.48
CA TYR A 176 0.27 -13.97 7.29
C TYR A 176 0.36 -15.49 7.56
N TRP A 177 -0.09 -15.93 8.74
CA TRP A 177 0.04 -17.33 9.12
C TRP A 177 -0.87 -18.27 8.35
N ILE A 178 -2.04 -17.82 7.92
CA ILE A 178 -2.91 -18.67 7.10
C ILE A 178 -2.31 -18.88 5.70
N VAL A 179 -1.60 -17.89 5.14
CA VAL A 179 -0.86 -18.03 3.88
C VAL A 179 0.29 -19.06 4.05
N VAL A 180 1.07 -18.96 5.13
CA VAL A 180 2.12 -19.95 5.45
C VAL A 180 1.52 -21.35 5.57
N ASN A 181 0.42 -21.48 6.34
CA ASN A 181 -0.24 -22.76 6.55
C ASN A 181 -0.74 -23.38 5.23
N TYR A 182 -1.36 -22.61 4.34
CA TYR A 182 -1.86 -23.10 3.05
C TYR A 182 -0.73 -23.47 2.09
N ARG A 183 0.38 -22.75 2.13
CA ARG A 183 1.61 -23.13 1.41
C ARG A 183 2.13 -24.49 1.86
N GLU A 184 2.21 -24.73 3.15
CA GLU A 184 2.76 -25.97 3.73
C GLU A 184 1.77 -27.14 3.64
N ALA A 185 0.51 -26.92 3.99
CA ALA A 185 -0.50 -27.99 4.05
C ALA A 185 -0.99 -28.43 2.67
N TYR A 186 -1.16 -27.50 1.74
CA TYR A 186 -1.74 -27.77 0.43
C TYR A 186 -0.77 -27.61 -0.72
N GLY A 187 0.48 -27.21 -0.46
CA GLY A 187 1.51 -26.99 -1.48
C GLY A 187 1.10 -25.90 -2.48
N MET A 188 0.39 -24.88 -2.01
CA MET A 188 0.05 -23.71 -2.81
C MET A 188 1.26 -22.81 -2.97
N PHE A 189 1.44 -22.23 -4.16
CA PHE A 189 2.42 -21.14 -4.30
C PHE A 189 1.83 -19.87 -3.71
N ALA A 190 2.07 -19.65 -2.44
CA ALA A 190 1.58 -18.47 -1.71
C ALA A 190 2.69 -17.86 -0.86
N CYS A 191 2.91 -16.55 -0.97
CA CYS A 191 3.96 -15.83 -0.27
C CYS A 191 3.47 -14.53 0.33
N ASN A 192 4.12 -14.09 1.42
CA ASN A 192 3.84 -12.83 2.10
C ASN A 192 4.93 -11.81 1.81
N GLY A 193 4.55 -10.60 1.38
CA GLY A 193 5.42 -9.44 1.42
C GLY A 193 5.27 -8.71 2.74
N LEU A 194 6.29 -8.72 3.59
CA LEU A 194 6.37 -7.94 4.82
C LEU A 194 6.75 -6.50 4.45
N LEU A 195 5.73 -5.74 4.01
CA LEU A 195 5.94 -4.41 3.46
C LEU A 195 6.14 -3.38 4.56
N PHE A 196 7.25 -2.66 4.49
CA PHE A 196 7.44 -1.45 5.25
C PHE A 196 6.67 -0.30 4.60
N ASN A 197 6.61 0.85 5.25
CA ASN A 197 5.80 1.95 4.75
C ASN A 197 6.25 2.38 3.35
N HIS A 198 5.32 2.52 2.44
CA HIS A 198 5.60 2.95 1.08
C HIS A 198 4.55 3.95 0.63
N GLU A 199 5.04 5.01 0.06
CA GLU A 199 4.32 6.23 -0.13
C GLU A 199 4.38 6.66 -1.60
N SER A 200 3.55 7.58 -1.99
CA SER A 200 3.55 8.19 -3.32
C SER A 200 2.54 9.34 -3.40
N PRO A 201 2.48 10.06 -4.53
CA PRO A 201 1.38 10.99 -4.80
C PRO A 201 -0.02 10.36 -4.80
N ARG A 202 -0.12 9.00 -4.85
CA ARG A 202 -1.40 8.26 -4.77
C ARG A 202 -1.72 7.74 -3.37
N ARG A 203 -0.90 8.06 -2.36
CA ARG A 203 -1.18 7.66 -0.96
C ARG A 203 -2.53 8.21 -0.51
N GLY A 204 -3.23 7.47 0.34
CA GLY A 204 -4.47 7.95 0.96
C GLY A 204 -4.25 9.23 1.79
N GLU A 205 -5.16 10.18 1.69
CA GLU A 205 -5.04 11.52 2.28
C GLU A 205 -4.93 11.54 3.81
N ASN A 206 -5.47 10.51 4.45
CA ASN A 206 -5.48 10.36 5.91
C ASN A 206 -4.15 9.78 6.47
N PHE A 207 -3.24 9.33 5.62
CA PHE A 207 -1.93 8.85 6.04
C PHE A 207 -0.98 10.04 6.29
N VAL A 208 -0.13 9.90 7.30
CA VAL A 208 0.69 11.02 7.82
C VAL A 208 1.50 11.72 6.74
N THR A 209 2.18 10.98 5.87
CA THR A 209 3.00 11.53 4.78
C THR A 209 2.18 12.37 3.81
N ARG A 210 1.04 11.83 3.34
CA ARG A 210 0.17 12.55 2.43
C ARG A 210 -0.54 13.73 3.11
N LYS A 211 -0.89 13.59 4.39
CA LYS A 211 -1.41 14.68 5.20
C LYS A 211 -0.41 15.84 5.27
N ILE A 212 0.88 15.53 5.45
CA ILE A 212 1.94 16.55 5.48
C ILE A 212 2.07 17.23 4.12
N THR A 213 2.23 16.49 3.03
CA THR A 213 2.45 17.08 1.70
C THR A 213 1.26 17.92 1.22
N ARG A 214 0.03 17.47 1.48
CA ARG A 214 -1.18 18.28 1.24
C ARG A 214 -1.25 19.51 2.14
N GLY A 215 -0.88 19.38 3.42
CA GLY A 215 -0.79 20.49 4.36
C GLY A 215 0.21 21.54 3.91
N VAL A 216 1.42 21.12 3.50
CA VAL A 216 2.45 22.02 2.94
C VAL A 216 1.91 22.76 1.71
N ALA A 217 1.26 22.05 0.78
CA ALA A 217 0.68 22.66 -0.40
C ALA A 217 -0.43 23.69 -0.05
N LYS A 218 -1.35 23.32 0.85
CA LYS A 218 -2.44 24.23 1.29
C LYS A 218 -1.92 25.47 2.03
N ILE A 219 -0.93 25.31 2.91
CA ILE A 219 -0.30 26.42 3.64
C ILE A 219 0.41 27.37 2.66
N THR A 220 1.18 26.82 1.72
CA THR A 220 1.90 27.60 0.71
C THR A 220 0.97 28.40 -0.19
N LEU A 221 -0.20 27.87 -0.50
CA LEU A 221 -1.22 28.52 -1.33
C LEU A 221 -2.18 29.43 -0.52
N GLY A 222 -1.97 29.56 0.80
CA GLY A 222 -2.84 30.38 1.66
C GLY A 222 -4.22 29.76 1.93
N LEU A 223 -4.41 28.49 1.65
CA LEU A 223 -5.69 27.76 1.82
C LEU A 223 -5.86 27.20 3.25
N MET A 224 -4.78 27.14 4.03
CA MET A 224 -4.77 26.64 5.39
C MET A 224 -3.75 27.44 6.22
N PRO A 225 -4.07 27.85 7.46
CA PRO A 225 -3.15 28.62 8.28
C PRO A 225 -1.99 27.78 8.84
N PHE A 226 -2.25 26.56 9.31
CA PHE A 226 -1.29 25.60 9.82
C PHE A 226 -1.89 24.20 9.80
N MET A 227 -1.05 23.16 9.90
CA MET A 227 -1.51 21.77 10.01
C MET A 227 -1.34 21.21 11.43
N GLU A 228 -2.16 20.21 11.77
CA GLU A 228 -2.05 19.49 13.04
C GLU A 228 -1.56 18.04 12.81
N LEU A 229 -0.57 17.61 13.58
CA LEU A 229 0.01 16.27 13.55
C LEU A 229 -0.01 15.63 14.93
N GLY A 230 0.23 14.32 15.00
CA GLY A 230 0.41 13.59 16.25
C GLY A 230 1.88 13.53 16.66
N ASN A 231 2.36 12.30 16.98
CA ASN A 231 3.73 12.07 17.41
C ASN A 231 4.73 12.38 16.26
N LEU A 232 5.58 13.38 16.47
CA LEU A 232 6.59 13.83 15.52
C LEU A 232 7.85 12.95 15.52
N ASP A 233 8.09 12.21 16.58
CA ASP A 233 9.33 11.47 16.79
C ASP A 233 9.24 10.00 16.36
N SER A 234 8.05 9.51 16.00
CA SER A 234 7.88 8.17 15.43
C SER A 234 8.70 8.04 14.16
N LYS A 235 9.49 6.95 14.08
CA LYS A 235 10.37 6.66 12.94
C LYS A 235 9.81 5.53 12.09
N ARG A 236 9.85 5.71 10.77
CA ARG A 236 9.41 4.72 9.80
C ARG A 236 10.44 4.59 8.66
N ASP A 237 10.51 3.39 8.14
CA ASP A 237 11.18 3.13 6.88
C ASP A 237 10.17 3.43 5.75
N TRP A 238 10.42 4.49 4.98
CA TRP A 238 9.54 4.94 3.91
C TRP A 238 10.18 4.78 2.54
N GLY A 239 9.59 3.92 1.70
CA GLY A 239 9.96 3.77 0.30
C GLY A 239 8.90 4.31 -0.66
N HIS A 240 9.17 4.20 -1.96
CA HIS A 240 8.21 4.59 -2.99
C HIS A 240 7.39 3.39 -3.47
N ALA A 241 6.07 3.53 -3.57
CA ALA A 241 5.15 2.44 -3.93
C ALA A 241 5.48 1.76 -5.27
N LYS A 242 6.05 2.47 -6.24
CA LYS A 242 6.48 1.86 -7.52
C LYS A 242 7.58 0.81 -7.34
N ASP A 243 8.52 1.03 -6.43
CA ASP A 243 9.57 0.06 -6.14
C ASP A 243 8.97 -1.19 -5.48
N TYR A 244 7.98 -1.00 -4.61
CA TYR A 244 7.33 -2.09 -3.87
C TYR A 244 6.47 -2.97 -4.76
N VAL A 245 5.74 -2.42 -5.74
CA VAL A 245 4.96 -3.28 -6.67
C VAL A 245 5.85 -4.13 -7.56
N GLU A 246 7.05 -3.68 -7.88
CA GLU A 246 8.05 -4.51 -8.57
C GLU A 246 8.48 -5.69 -7.69
N ALA A 247 8.73 -5.48 -6.39
CA ALA A 247 9.03 -6.57 -5.45
C ALA A 247 7.90 -7.61 -5.39
N MET A 248 6.64 -7.15 -5.32
CA MET A 248 5.47 -8.04 -5.33
C MET A 248 5.47 -8.96 -6.55
N TRP A 249 5.75 -8.41 -7.74
CA TRP A 249 5.83 -9.19 -8.96
C TRP A 249 7.02 -10.15 -8.95
N LEU A 250 8.21 -9.70 -8.56
CA LEU A 250 9.43 -10.53 -8.49
C LEU A 250 9.25 -11.73 -7.56
N MET A 251 8.54 -11.58 -6.45
CA MET A 251 8.24 -12.68 -5.52
C MET A 251 7.43 -13.79 -6.20
N LEU A 252 6.51 -13.44 -7.09
CA LEU A 252 5.72 -14.43 -7.83
C LEU A 252 6.45 -15.02 -9.05
N GLN A 253 7.63 -14.51 -9.41
CA GLN A 253 8.45 -15.10 -10.48
C GLN A 253 9.45 -16.16 -9.98
N GLN A 254 9.59 -16.33 -8.66
CA GLN A 254 10.52 -17.28 -8.07
C GLN A 254 10.08 -18.73 -8.31
N GLU A 255 11.01 -19.69 -8.22
CA GLU A 255 10.70 -21.11 -8.34
C GLU A 255 9.92 -21.65 -7.13
N THR A 256 10.26 -21.16 -5.94
CA THR A 256 9.64 -21.57 -4.68
C THR A 256 9.04 -20.38 -3.95
N PRO A 257 7.89 -20.56 -3.28
CA PRO A 257 7.26 -19.48 -2.52
C PRO A 257 8.01 -19.22 -1.21
N GLU A 258 8.46 -18.00 -1.02
CA GLU A 258 9.08 -17.52 0.22
C GLU A 258 8.50 -16.17 0.64
N ASP A 259 8.60 -15.85 1.94
CA ASP A 259 8.21 -14.55 2.47
C ASP A 259 9.42 -13.60 2.45
N PHE A 260 9.17 -12.31 2.18
CA PHE A 260 10.23 -11.30 2.04
C PHE A 260 9.89 -10.03 2.77
N VAL A 261 10.87 -9.48 3.50
CA VAL A 261 10.86 -8.08 3.93
C VAL A 261 11.15 -7.19 2.73
N VAL A 262 10.26 -6.21 2.51
CA VAL A 262 10.43 -5.18 1.49
C VAL A 262 10.51 -3.83 2.21
N ALA A 263 11.71 -3.26 2.22
CA ALA A 263 12.06 -2.07 2.99
C ALA A 263 13.18 -1.29 2.29
N THR A 264 13.42 -0.05 2.71
CA THR A 264 14.56 0.73 2.22
C THR A 264 15.83 0.47 3.02
N GLY A 265 15.71 0.07 4.29
CA GLY A 265 16.81 -0.04 5.24
C GLY A 265 17.17 1.29 5.89
N GLU A 266 16.37 2.33 5.72
CA GLU A 266 16.56 3.66 6.31
C GLU A 266 15.30 4.08 7.06
N ALA A 267 15.46 4.63 8.26
CA ALA A 267 14.34 5.11 9.08
C ALA A 267 14.42 6.63 9.27
N HIS A 268 13.30 7.30 9.03
CA HIS A 268 13.15 8.75 9.16
C HIS A 268 12.01 9.08 10.11
N SER A 269 12.11 10.19 10.84
CA SER A 269 11.04 10.65 11.73
C SER A 269 9.97 11.43 10.96
N VAL A 270 8.78 11.52 11.55
CA VAL A 270 7.71 12.40 11.04
C VAL A 270 8.20 13.85 11.01
N ARG A 271 8.98 14.28 12.01
CA ARG A 271 9.63 15.59 12.09
C ARG A 271 10.50 15.85 10.86
N GLU A 272 11.42 14.94 10.54
CA GLU A 272 12.29 15.04 9.37
C GLU A 272 11.50 15.11 8.07
N PHE A 273 10.42 14.34 7.94
CA PHE A 273 9.54 14.42 6.77
C PHE A 273 8.91 15.80 6.63
N VAL A 274 8.42 16.40 7.74
CA VAL A 274 7.87 17.77 7.76
C VAL A 274 8.90 18.79 7.33
N GLU A 275 10.11 18.76 7.91
CA GLU A 275 11.20 19.69 7.59
C GLU A 275 11.57 19.64 6.10
N LYS A 276 11.76 18.43 5.56
CA LYS A 276 12.06 18.23 4.14
C LYS A 276 10.91 18.64 3.23
N ALA A 277 9.66 18.41 3.63
CA ALA A 277 8.50 18.80 2.85
C ALA A 277 8.35 20.34 2.77
N PHE A 278 8.58 21.05 3.87
CA PHE A 278 8.60 22.51 3.86
C PHE A 278 9.80 23.09 3.12
N ALA A 279 10.95 22.43 3.18
CA ALA A 279 12.14 22.83 2.38
C ALA A 279 11.87 22.79 0.87
N CYS A 280 10.98 21.93 0.38
CA CYS A 280 10.57 21.91 -1.03
C CYS A 280 9.80 23.18 -1.47
N VAL A 281 9.39 24.02 -0.55
CA VAL A 281 8.66 25.30 -0.80
C VAL A 281 9.40 26.50 -0.16
N ASP A 282 10.72 26.38 -0.02
CA ASP A 282 11.63 27.42 0.49
C ASP A 282 11.30 27.90 1.92
N LYS A 283 10.78 26.99 2.77
CA LYS A 283 10.52 27.27 4.17
C LYS A 283 11.37 26.40 5.08
N THR A 284 11.98 27.03 6.10
CA THR A 284 12.76 26.35 7.13
C THR A 284 11.92 26.26 8.40
N VAL A 285 11.70 25.03 8.89
CA VAL A 285 10.92 24.81 10.12
C VAL A 285 11.83 24.92 11.34
N VAL A 286 11.47 25.77 12.29
CA VAL A 286 12.08 25.85 13.63
C VAL A 286 11.04 25.45 14.67
N TRP A 287 11.43 24.49 15.53
CA TRP A 287 10.54 23.94 16.56
C TRP A 287 10.65 24.71 17.87
N ARG A 288 9.52 24.93 18.53
CA ARG A 288 9.42 25.59 19.85
C ARG A 288 8.46 24.80 20.73
N GLY A 289 8.76 24.77 22.04
CA GLY A 289 8.00 23.96 23.00
C GLY A 289 8.48 22.51 23.03
N ALA A 290 7.72 21.65 23.71
CA ALA A 290 8.01 20.21 23.81
C ALA A 290 6.72 19.41 23.99
N GLY A 291 6.72 18.15 23.55
CA GLY A 291 5.60 17.24 23.71
C GLY A 291 4.34 17.73 23.01
N VAL A 292 3.22 17.82 23.73
CA VAL A 292 1.93 18.26 23.16
C VAL A 292 1.85 19.77 22.88
N ASP A 293 2.73 20.55 23.52
CA ASP A 293 2.82 22.00 23.33
C ASP A 293 3.84 22.40 22.25
N GLU A 294 4.45 21.42 21.60
CA GLU A 294 5.43 21.66 20.56
C GLU A 294 4.74 22.17 19.27
N ALA A 295 5.38 23.16 18.65
CA ALA A 295 4.92 23.74 17.39
C ALA A 295 6.10 24.10 16.48
N GLY A 296 5.90 23.95 15.17
CA GLY A 296 6.85 24.30 14.12
C GLY A 296 6.49 25.63 13.48
N TYR A 297 7.47 26.50 13.35
CA TYR A 297 7.33 27.84 12.76
C TYR A 297 8.28 28.00 11.58
N ASP A 298 7.89 28.81 10.61
CA ASP A 298 8.79 29.24 9.54
C ASP A 298 9.83 30.21 10.11
N ASP A 299 11.10 29.89 9.96
CA ASP A 299 12.22 30.67 10.52
C ASP A 299 12.23 32.13 9.99
N ALA A 300 11.94 32.31 8.70
CA ALA A 300 11.99 33.61 8.05
C ALA A 300 10.82 34.51 8.41
N SER A 301 9.60 33.99 8.46
CA SER A 301 8.37 34.79 8.65
C SER A 301 7.81 34.70 10.07
N GLY A 302 8.21 33.72 10.87
CA GLY A 302 7.58 33.41 12.16
C GLY A 302 6.18 32.81 12.05
N GLN A 303 5.71 32.47 10.85
CA GLN A 303 4.39 31.86 10.63
C GLN A 303 4.32 30.49 11.32
N LEU A 304 3.23 30.24 12.06
CA LEU A 304 2.94 28.90 12.55
C LEU A 304 2.64 27.98 11.37
N LEU A 305 3.35 26.83 11.29
CA LEU A 305 3.22 25.85 10.21
C LEU A 305 2.60 24.54 10.70
N VAL A 306 3.05 24.07 11.86
CA VAL A 306 2.66 22.78 12.42
C VAL A 306 2.36 22.91 13.90
N LYS A 307 1.31 22.23 14.36
CA LYS A 307 0.97 22.10 15.77
C LYS A 307 0.75 20.64 16.14
N VAL A 308 1.26 20.23 17.32
CA VAL A 308 0.97 18.89 17.84
C VAL A 308 -0.45 18.87 18.40
N ASN A 309 -1.22 17.82 18.09
CA ASN A 309 -2.56 17.62 18.63
C ASN A 309 -2.71 16.17 19.13
N PRO A 310 -2.96 15.99 20.46
CA PRO A 310 -3.07 14.66 21.09
C PRO A 310 -4.13 13.74 20.45
N LYS A 311 -5.17 14.29 19.82
CA LYS A 311 -6.22 13.50 19.15
C LYS A 311 -5.69 12.58 18.04
N TYR A 312 -4.49 12.87 17.50
CA TYR A 312 -3.86 12.08 16.46
C TYR A 312 -2.90 11.00 16.99
N PHE A 313 -2.69 10.91 18.29
CA PHE A 313 -1.94 9.81 18.92
C PHE A 313 -2.74 8.50 18.80
N ARG A 314 -2.01 7.39 18.68
CA ARG A 314 -2.61 6.05 18.69
C ARG A 314 -2.78 5.57 20.14
N PRO A 315 -3.79 4.72 20.44
CA PRO A 315 -3.93 4.10 21.77
C PRO A 315 -2.70 3.30 22.19
N THR A 316 -2.05 2.63 21.23
CA THR A 316 -0.76 1.98 21.38
C THR A 316 0.16 2.41 20.24
N GLU A 317 1.27 3.03 20.58
CA GLU A 317 2.21 3.57 19.61
C GLU A 317 3.24 2.50 19.19
N VAL A 318 3.78 2.68 17.99
CA VAL A 318 4.93 1.95 17.46
C VAL A 318 6.01 3.00 17.16
N ASP A 319 7.09 2.99 17.94
CA ASP A 319 8.08 4.07 17.91
C ASP A 319 9.02 3.95 16.71
N LEU A 320 9.45 2.74 16.38
CA LEU A 320 10.42 2.47 15.31
C LEU A 320 10.04 1.22 14.51
N LEU A 321 10.02 1.37 13.18
CA LEU A 321 10.05 0.27 12.23
C LEU A 321 11.16 0.53 11.23
N LEU A 322 12.12 -0.40 11.15
CA LEU A 322 13.27 -0.36 10.26
C LEU A 322 13.50 -1.77 9.70
N GLY A 323 13.33 -1.96 8.39
CA GLY A 323 13.44 -3.26 7.75
C GLY A 323 14.85 -3.60 7.29
N ASP A 324 15.16 -4.89 7.27
CA ASP A 324 16.36 -5.44 6.61
C ASP A 324 15.97 -6.04 5.27
N PRO A 325 16.25 -5.37 4.13
CA PRO A 325 15.90 -5.86 2.80
C PRO A 325 16.92 -6.85 2.20
N SER A 326 17.88 -7.34 2.97
CA SER A 326 19.01 -8.17 2.47
C SER A 326 18.52 -9.39 1.70
N LYS A 327 17.52 -10.09 2.20
CA LYS A 327 16.96 -11.28 1.51
C LYS A 327 16.32 -10.92 0.16
N ALA A 328 15.57 -9.82 0.10
CA ALA A 328 14.98 -9.35 -1.15
C ALA A 328 16.07 -8.95 -2.16
N LYS A 329 17.12 -8.30 -1.70
CA LYS A 329 18.26 -7.93 -2.54
C LYS A 329 18.99 -9.16 -3.08
N GLU A 330 19.27 -10.15 -2.24
CA GLU A 330 20.02 -11.35 -2.63
C GLU A 330 19.22 -12.28 -3.53
N LYS A 331 17.97 -12.56 -3.20
CA LYS A 331 17.15 -13.56 -3.90
C LYS A 331 16.33 -12.99 -5.06
N LEU A 332 15.80 -11.77 -4.91
CA LEU A 332 14.99 -11.14 -5.95
C LEU A 332 15.78 -10.19 -6.85
N GLY A 333 17.02 -9.82 -6.47
CA GLY A 333 17.75 -8.74 -7.13
C GLY A 333 17.08 -7.38 -6.95
N TRP A 334 16.19 -7.23 -5.95
CA TRP A 334 15.43 -6.04 -5.71
C TRP A 334 16.14 -5.06 -4.76
N ALA A 335 16.10 -3.78 -5.09
CA ALA A 335 16.51 -2.70 -4.22
C ALA A 335 15.64 -1.46 -4.48
N PRO A 336 15.40 -0.60 -3.46
CA PRO A 336 14.70 0.65 -3.67
C PRO A 336 15.52 1.56 -4.61
N ARG A 337 14.83 2.24 -5.54
CA ARG A 337 15.45 3.16 -6.51
C ARG A 337 15.22 4.61 -6.17
N VAL A 338 14.09 4.90 -5.50
CA VAL A 338 13.69 6.25 -5.13
C VAL A 338 14.17 6.53 -3.71
N SER A 339 15.02 7.54 -3.54
CA SER A 339 15.48 7.98 -2.22
C SER A 339 14.37 8.68 -1.42
N PHE A 340 14.53 8.76 -0.10
CA PHE A 340 13.59 9.48 0.77
C PHE A 340 13.40 10.94 0.33
N ASP A 341 14.47 11.64 0.00
CA ASP A 341 14.41 13.03 -0.48
C ASP A 341 13.64 13.17 -1.79
N GLN A 342 13.82 12.21 -2.72
CA GLN A 342 13.09 12.24 -3.98
C GLN A 342 11.60 11.94 -3.75
N LEU A 343 11.28 10.99 -2.87
CA LEU A 343 9.90 10.66 -2.49
C LEU A 343 9.17 11.90 -1.94
N VAL A 344 9.79 12.62 -1.01
CA VAL A 344 9.20 13.84 -0.43
C VAL A 344 8.97 14.90 -1.51
N ARG A 345 9.98 15.15 -2.37
CA ARG A 345 9.86 16.12 -3.48
C ARG A 345 8.71 15.76 -4.43
N ASP A 346 8.62 14.51 -4.84
CA ASP A 346 7.59 14.04 -5.78
C ASP A 346 6.18 14.22 -5.20
N MET A 347 6.01 13.89 -3.92
CA MET A 347 4.73 14.03 -3.24
C MET A 347 4.32 15.50 -3.06
N VAL A 348 5.25 16.38 -2.63
CA VAL A 348 4.97 17.81 -2.46
C VAL A 348 4.66 18.46 -3.81
N ALA A 349 5.44 18.17 -4.85
CA ALA A 349 5.21 18.73 -6.19
C ALA A 349 3.85 18.33 -6.75
N ALA A 350 3.46 17.06 -6.59
CA ALA A 350 2.17 16.56 -7.03
C ALA A 350 1.00 17.23 -6.29
N ASP A 351 1.11 17.40 -4.96
CA ASP A 351 0.05 18.04 -4.18
C ASP A 351 -0.04 19.54 -4.43
N LEU A 352 1.06 20.24 -4.68
CA LEU A 352 1.04 21.64 -5.13
C LEU A 352 0.31 21.79 -6.46
N GLN A 353 0.58 20.90 -7.42
CA GLN A 353 -0.13 20.92 -8.72
C GLN A 353 -1.62 20.62 -8.55
N LEU A 354 -1.96 19.63 -7.71
CA LEU A 354 -3.34 19.28 -7.41
C LEU A 354 -4.12 20.44 -6.83
N MET A 355 -3.59 21.09 -5.75
CA MET A 355 -4.26 22.19 -5.05
C MET A 355 -4.34 23.47 -5.87
N LYS A 356 -3.38 23.72 -6.78
CA LYS A 356 -3.48 24.84 -7.75
C LYS A 356 -4.63 24.65 -8.74
N LYS A 357 -4.92 23.41 -9.14
CA LYS A 357 -6.01 23.09 -10.08
C LYS A 357 -7.37 22.95 -9.38
N ASN A 358 -7.37 22.42 -8.19
CA ASN A 358 -8.56 22.16 -7.39
C ASN A 358 -8.26 22.44 -5.90
N PRO A 359 -8.48 23.65 -5.40
CA PRO A 359 -8.23 24.00 -3.99
C PRO A 359 -9.04 23.18 -2.98
N GLU A 360 -10.15 22.61 -3.40
CA GLU A 360 -11.03 21.77 -2.57
C GLU A 360 -10.59 20.29 -2.54
N ALA A 361 -9.61 19.90 -3.38
CA ALA A 361 -9.16 18.51 -3.50
C ALA A 361 -8.58 17.95 -2.20
#